data_410d707bcb2187eaf1c83ecee134fb37
#
_entry.id   410d707bcb2187eaf1c83ecee134fb37
#
_cell.length_a   1.000
_cell.length_b   1.000
_cell.length_c   1.000
_cell.angle_alpha   90.00
_cell.angle_beta   90.00
_cell.angle_gamma   90.00
#
_symmetry.space_group_name_H-M   'P 1'
#
loop_
_entity.id
_entity.type
_entity.pdbx_description
1 polymer ?
#
loop_
_entity_poly.entity_id
_entity_poly.type
_entity_poly.pdbx_seq_one_letter_code
_entity_poly.pdbx_strand_id
1 'polypeptide(L)'
;MNANTEHFDVTIVGLGPTGGTLANLIAQCGLRVAVIEREAEMYHLPRAVHFDGETMRVFQAVGIADQLSKKVRINPGMRFVDQHKSVILDWPH
;
A
#
# COMPACT_ATOMS: atom_id res chain seq x y z
N MET A 1 21.71 -32.02 3.91
CA MET A 1 21.03 -30.73 4.01
C MET A 1 21.96 -29.63 3.54
N ASN A 2 21.47 -28.70 2.75
CA ASN A 2 22.26 -27.58 2.26
C ASN A 2 22.45 -26.57 3.38
N ALA A 3 23.71 -26.20 3.67
CA ALA A 3 24.03 -25.23 4.72
C ALA A 3 23.49 -23.82 4.40
N ASN A 4 23.19 -23.53 3.11
CA ASN A 4 22.68 -22.23 2.67
C ASN A 4 21.16 -22.17 2.59
N THR A 5 20.47 -23.20 3.09
CA THR A 5 19.01 -23.21 3.11
C THR A 5 18.50 -22.24 4.16
N GLU A 6 17.62 -21.35 3.74
CA GLU A 6 16.95 -20.42 4.62
C GLU A 6 15.47 -20.79 4.71
N HIS A 7 14.90 -20.52 5.89
CA HIS A 7 13.49 -20.80 6.15
C HIS A 7 12.74 -19.51 6.44
N PHE A 8 11.59 -19.36 5.82
CA PHE A 8 10.71 -18.22 6.01
C PHE A 8 9.32 -18.70 6.42
N ASP A 9 8.67 -17.94 7.27
CA ASP A 9 7.32 -18.25 7.70
C ASP A 9 6.30 -17.91 6.62
N VAL A 10 6.56 -16.83 5.87
CA VAL A 10 5.66 -16.36 4.82
C VAL A 10 6.49 -15.92 3.62
N THR A 11 6.01 -16.25 2.44
CA THR A 11 6.57 -15.73 1.19
C THR A 11 5.50 -14.91 0.49
N ILE A 12 5.84 -13.67 0.12
CA ILE A 12 4.96 -12.77 -0.61
C ILE A 12 5.50 -12.62 -2.02
N VAL A 13 4.66 -12.84 -3.00
CA VAL A 13 5.01 -12.65 -4.41
C VAL A 13 4.46 -11.30 -4.85
N GLY A 14 5.36 -10.39 -5.16
CA GLY A 14 5.04 -9.03 -5.56
C GLY A 14 5.36 -8.01 -4.47
N LEU A 15 6.15 -7.01 -4.81
CA LEU A 15 6.53 -5.91 -3.92
C LEU A 15 5.89 -4.61 -4.40
N GLY A 16 4.58 -4.62 -4.56
CA GLY A 16 3.80 -3.41 -4.77
C GLY A 16 3.33 -2.85 -3.43
N PRO A 17 2.42 -1.87 -3.47
CA PRO A 17 1.90 -1.27 -2.22
C PRO A 17 1.27 -2.29 -1.28
N THR A 18 0.50 -3.23 -1.81
CA THR A 18 -0.15 -4.27 -1.01
C THR A 18 0.88 -5.23 -0.42
N GLY A 19 1.75 -5.77 -1.26
CA GLY A 19 2.77 -6.74 -0.83
C GLY A 19 3.76 -6.14 0.15
N GLY A 20 4.22 -4.90 -0.12
CA GLY A 20 5.14 -4.21 0.77
C GLY A 20 4.52 -3.88 2.13
N THR A 21 3.27 -3.43 2.14
CA THR A 21 2.56 -3.15 3.38
C THR A 21 2.35 -4.42 4.18
N LEU A 22 1.90 -5.48 3.53
CA LEU A 22 1.69 -6.78 4.18
C LEU A 22 2.99 -7.32 4.77
N ALA A 23 4.10 -7.24 4.02
CA ALA A 23 5.39 -7.70 4.51
C ALA A 23 5.80 -7.00 5.80
N ASN A 24 5.61 -5.69 5.87
CA ASN A 24 5.92 -4.92 7.07
C ASN A 24 5.04 -5.32 8.25
N LEU A 25 3.74 -5.50 8.02
CA LEU A 25 2.81 -5.91 9.08
C LEU A 25 3.15 -7.30 9.62
N ILE A 26 3.45 -8.24 8.74
CA ILE A 26 3.80 -9.61 9.14
C ILE A 26 5.13 -9.62 9.90
N ALA A 27 6.10 -8.85 9.44
CA ALA A 27 7.39 -8.75 10.12
C ALA A 27 7.26 -8.18 11.53
N GLN A 28 6.34 -7.24 11.74
CA GLN A 28 6.07 -6.69 13.07
C GLN A 28 5.49 -7.74 14.03
N CYS A 29 4.91 -8.81 13.49
CA CYS A 29 4.44 -9.93 14.31
C CYS A 29 5.56 -10.90 14.67
N GLY A 30 6.79 -10.62 14.29
CA GLY A 30 7.94 -11.47 14.61
C GLY A 30 8.16 -12.61 13.64
N LEU A 31 7.45 -12.64 12.52
CA LEU A 31 7.60 -13.69 11.52
C LEU A 31 8.67 -13.32 10.50
N ARG A 32 9.32 -14.34 9.95
CA ARG A 32 10.29 -14.15 8.88
C ARG A 32 9.56 -14.13 7.54
N VAL A 33 9.77 -13.06 6.77
CA VAL A 33 9.07 -12.83 5.51
C VAL A 33 10.08 -12.78 4.38
N ALA A 34 9.80 -13.51 3.31
CA ALA A 34 10.51 -13.37 2.05
C ALA A 34 9.59 -12.67 1.06
N VAL A 35 10.13 -11.71 0.34
CA VAL A 35 9.39 -11.01 -0.72
C VAL A 35 10.09 -11.28 -2.03
N ILE A 36 9.34 -11.73 -3.02
CA ILE A 36 9.85 -12.03 -4.35
C ILE A 36 9.24 -11.02 -5.32
N GLU A 37 10.10 -10.27 -6.00
CA GLU A 37 9.68 -9.28 -6.97
C GLU A 37 10.46 -9.49 -8.27
N ARG A 38 9.75 -9.60 -9.38
CA ARG A 38 10.36 -9.84 -10.69
C ARG A 38 11.00 -8.59 -11.29
N GLU A 39 10.54 -7.40 -10.88
CA GLU A 39 11.06 -6.14 -11.41
C GLU A 39 12.21 -5.64 -10.56
N ALA A 40 13.29 -5.22 -11.21
CA ALA A 40 14.47 -4.71 -10.52
C ALA A 40 14.24 -3.32 -9.93
N GLU A 41 13.31 -2.57 -10.49
CA GLU A 41 13.05 -1.19 -10.11
C GLU A 41 11.57 -0.98 -9.80
N MET A 42 11.30 0.06 -9.02
CA MET A 42 9.94 0.46 -8.73
C MET A 42 9.24 0.94 -10.00
N TYR A 43 7.95 0.59 -10.12
CA TYR A 43 7.13 1.07 -11.22
C TYR A 43 7.09 2.61 -11.20
N HIS A 44 7.45 3.22 -12.32
CA HIS A 44 7.69 4.67 -12.38
C HIS A 44 6.42 5.51 -12.59
N LEU A 45 5.31 4.88 -12.98
CA LEU A 45 4.04 5.60 -13.17
C LEU A 45 3.11 5.33 -12.00
N PRO A 46 2.34 6.35 -11.55
CA PRO A 46 1.37 6.12 -10.50
C PRO A 46 0.20 5.28 -11.01
N ARG A 47 -0.27 4.34 -10.19
CA ARG A 47 -1.44 3.52 -10.48
C ARG A 47 -2.66 3.99 -9.72
N ALA A 48 -2.45 4.47 -8.52
CA ALA A 48 -3.49 5.02 -7.67
C ALA A 48 -3.01 6.36 -7.16
N VAL A 49 -3.93 7.30 -7.03
CA VAL A 49 -3.60 8.67 -6.64
C VAL A 49 -4.26 9.07 -5.32
N HIS A 50 -5.10 8.22 -4.76
CA HIS A 50 -5.74 8.51 -3.48
C HIS A 50 -5.96 7.23 -2.67
N PHE A 51 -6.15 7.40 -1.37
CA PHE A 51 -6.50 6.34 -0.45
C PHE A 51 -7.32 6.93 0.71
N ASP A 52 -8.00 6.08 1.44
CA ASP A 52 -8.90 6.52 2.51
C ASP A 52 -8.23 6.53 3.89
N GLY A 53 -9.01 6.95 4.90
CA GLY A 53 -8.51 7.00 6.27
C GLY A 53 -8.20 5.63 6.86
N GLU A 54 -8.90 4.59 6.43
CA GLU A 54 -8.60 3.24 6.87
C GLU A 54 -7.22 2.79 6.38
N THR A 55 -6.88 3.13 5.15
CA THR A 55 -5.54 2.85 4.60
C THR A 55 -4.48 3.66 5.36
N MET A 56 -4.77 4.92 5.69
CA MET A 56 -3.85 5.73 6.49
C MET A 56 -3.60 5.12 7.86
N ARG A 57 -4.62 4.51 8.46
CA ARG A 57 -4.46 3.80 9.73
C ARG A 57 -3.51 2.61 9.58
N VAL A 58 -3.59 1.88 8.47
CA VAL A 58 -2.65 0.79 8.19
C VAL A 58 -1.22 1.34 8.07
N PHE A 59 -1.04 2.46 7.39
CA PHE A 59 0.27 3.09 7.28
C PHE A 59 0.79 3.58 8.63
N GLN A 60 -0.10 3.99 9.51
CA GLN A 60 0.27 4.33 10.90
C GLN A 60 0.78 3.09 11.63
N ALA A 61 0.11 1.96 11.49
CA ALA A 61 0.56 0.71 12.09
C ALA A 61 1.92 0.26 11.55
N VAL A 62 2.16 0.49 10.27
CA VAL A 62 3.45 0.19 9.64
C VAL A 62 4.55 1.17 10.08
N GLY A 63 4.18 2.37 10.50
CA GLY A 63 5.13 3.36 11.01
C GLY A 63 5.53 4.44 10.02
N ILE A 64 4.79 4.60 8.92
CA ILE A 64 5.14 5.59 7.89
C ILE A 64 4.15 6.75 7.79
N ALA A 65 3.11 6.78 8.63
CA ALA A 65 2.05 7.78 8.52
C ALA A 65 2.58 9.22 8.67
N ASP A 66 3.49 9.46 9.62
CA ASP A 66 4.01 10.80 9.86
C ASP A 66 4.79 11.33 8.65
N GLN A 67 5.61 10.49 8.04
CA GLN A 67 6.36 10.88 6.85
C GLN A 67 5.44 11.05 5.65
N LEU A 68 4.47 10.15 5.51
CA LEU A 68 3.53 10.17 4.40
C LEU A 68 2.62 11.38 4.46
N SER A 69 2.17 11.78 5.66
CA SER A 69 1.26 12.92 5.83
C SER A 69 1.85 14.22 5.30
N LYS A 70 3.17 14.33 5.25
CA LYS A 70 3.87 15.50 4.70
C LYS A 70 3.87 15.52 3.17
N LYS A 71 3.55 14.41 2.53
CA LYS A 71 3.61 14.24 1.08
C LYS A 71 2.24 14.10 0.44
N VAL A 72 1.20 13.98 1.23
CA VAL A 72 -0.16 13.81 0.73
C VAL A 72 -1.00 15.04 1.06
N ARG A 73 -2.11 15.17 0.35
CA ARG A 73 -3.04 16.26 0.52
C ARG A 73 -4.40 15.68 0.89
N ILE A 74 -5.05 16.30 1.86
CA ILE A 74 -6.39 15.88 2.26
C ILE A 74 -7.36 16.23 1.14
N ASN A 75 -8.11 15.23 0.70
CA ASN A 75 -9.10 15.39 -0.35
C ASN A 75 -10.42 15.82 0.29
N PRO A 76 -11.05 16.92 -0.17
CA PRO A 76 -12.30 17.41 0.41
C PRO A 76 -13.50 16.53 0.08
N GLY A 77 -13.38 15.57 -0.81
CA GLY A 77 -14.45 14.67 -1.20
C GLY A 77 -14.31 14.20 -2.62
N MET A 78 -15.30 13.44 -3.07
CA MET A 78 -15.26 12.85 -4.40
C MET A 78 -16.64 12.96 -5.03
N ARG A 79 -16.66 13.27 -6.31
CA ARG A 79 -17.91 13.42 -7.06
C ARG A 79 -17.81 12.58 -8.33
N PHE A 80 -18.81 11.73 -8.52
CA PHE A 80 -18.93 10.93 -9.73
C PHE A 80 -19.94 11.59 -10.65
N VAL A 81 -19.55 11.82 -11.88
CA VAL A 81 -20.39 12.49 -12.87
C VAL A 81 -20.46 11.63 -14.13
N ASP A 82 -21.53 11.86 -14.90
CA ASP A 82 -21.69 11.22 -16.22
C ASP A 82 -20.98 12.02 -17.31
N GLN A 83 -21.16 11.59 -18.56
CA GLN A 83 -20.54 12.26 -19.72
C GLN A 83 -21.02 13.69 -19.91
N HIS A 84 -22.18 14.05 -19.36
CA HIS A 84 -22.74 15.40 -19.43
C HIS A 84 -22.42 16.22 -18.17
N LYS A 85 -21.57 15.70 -17.30
CA LYS A 85 -21.18 16.30 -16.02
C LYS A 85 -22.33 16.39 -15.01
N SER A 86 -23.37 15.61 -15.23
CA SER A 86 -24.43 15.46 -14.24
C SER A 86 -23.96 14.58 -13.08
N VAL A 87 -24.25 14.99 -11.86
CA VAL A 87 -23.78 14.29 -10.67
C VAL A 87 -24.53 12.97 -10.52
N ILE A 88 -23.79 11.85 -10.52
CA ILE A 88 -24.32 10.52 -10.23
C ILE A 88 -24.25 10.26 -8.75
N LEU A 89 -23.13 10.57 -8.14
CA LEU A 89 -22.89 10.35 -6.71
C LEU A 89 -22.01 11.47 -6.19
N ASP A 90 -22.41 12.06 -5.10
CA ASP A 90 -21.61 13.06 -4.40
C ASP A 90 -21.21 12.47 -3.06
N TRP A 91 -19.91 12.37 -2.85
CA TRP A 91 -19.36 11.81 -1.63
C TRP A 91 -18.53 12.88 -0.94
N PRO A 92 -19.16 13.74 -0.15
CA PRO A 92 -18.41 14.74 0.62
C PRO A 92 -17.58 14.07 1.70
N HIS A 93 -16.48 14.70 2.01
CA HIS A 93 -15.56 14.16 3.02
C HIS A 93 -15.90 14.69 4.40
#